data_67f664d4b0082c2ef8580e171f7eec44
#
_entry.id   67f664d4b0082c2ef8580e171f7eec44
#
_cell.length_a   1.000
_cell.length_b   1.000
_cell.length_c   1.000
_cell.angle_alpha   90.00
_cell.angle_beta   90.00
_cell.angle_gamma   90.00
#
_symmetry.space_group_name_H-M   'P 1'
#
loop_
_entity.id
_entity.type
_entity.pdbx_description
1 polymer ?
#
loop_
_entity_poly.entity_id
_entity_poly.type
_entity_poly.pdbx_seq_one_letter_code
_entity_poly.pdbx_strand_id
1 'polypeptide(L)'
;MIPDPLSRLFIPASRIILAIYFFLPGMMKFTQYDMHVDYMASHGMFWIPFFLILSGLIQVGGSAALLVGYRVPLVAFVLAGLTFVISLVMHDFWTMEAGLQQSHETQNFFKNMGIMAGLLALSGAGAGAFSLDNRKARA
;
A
#
# COMPACT_ATOMS: atom_id res chain seq x y z
N MET A 1 18.01 24.01 6.20
CA MET A 1 16.54 24.15 6.20
C MET A 1 16.06 24.04 4.76
N ILE A 2 15.05 23.20 4.47
CA ILE A 2 14.52 23.04 3.09
C ILE A 2 13.67 24.26 2.78
N PRO A 3 13.82 24.91 1.59
CA PRO A 3 13.01 26.08 1.22
C PRO A 3 11.51 25.75 1.20
N ASP A 4 10.66 26.65 1.71
CA ASP A 4 9.20 26.47 1.79
C ASP A 4 8.51 26.05 0.49
N PRO A 5 8.84 26.59 -0.69
CA PRO A 5 8.20 26.16 -1.92
C PRO A 5 8.50 24.70 -2.28
N LEU A 6 9.68 24.19 -1.94
CA LEU A 6 10.07 22.81 -2.21
C LEU A 6 9.39 21.84 -1.22
N SER A 7 9.30 22.21 0.05
CA SER A 7 8.68 21.37 1.09
C SER A 7 7.20 21.10 0.81
N ARG A 8 6.50 22.04 0.16
CA ARG A 8 5.08 21.86 -0.25
C ARG A 8 4.86 20.76 -1.29
N LEU A 9 5.92 20.32 -1.98
CA LEU A 9 5.83 19.26 -2.99
C LEU A 9 6.02 17.86 -2.41
N PHE A 10 6.55 17.71 -1.19
CA PHE A 10 6.90 16.40 -0.65
C PHE A 10 5.67 15.52 -0.39
N ILE A 11 4.61 16.07 0.18
CA ILE A 11 3.36 15.31 0.41
C ILE A 11 2.68 14.91 -0.90
N PRO A 12 2.47 15.81 -1.89
CA PRO A 12 1.99 15.41 -3.22
C PRO A 12 2.86 14.35 -3.88
N ALA A 13 4.18 14.48 -3.83
CA ALA A 13 5.11 13.50 -4.40
C ALA A 13 4.98 12.13 -3.73
N SER A 14 4.97 12.08 -2.39
CA SER A 14 4.79 10.81 -1.65
C SER A 14 3.46 10.14 -1.97
N ARG A 15 2.37 10.91 -2.10
CA ARG A 15 1.06 10.42 -2.53
C ARG A 15 1.11 9.73 -3.90
N ILE A 16 1.73 10.39 -4.88
CA ILE A 16 1.84 9.87 -6.26
C ILE A 16 2.67 8.60 -6.28
N ILE A 17 3.81 8.58 -5.59
CA ILE A 17 4.68 7.40 -5.51
C ILE A 17 3.94 6.22 -4.88
N LEU A 18 3.26 6.44 -3.75
CA LEU A 18 2.47 5.41 -3.09
C LEU A 18 1.26 4.96 -3.93
N ALA A 19 0.61 5.88 -4.64
CA ALA A 19 -0.47 5.53 -5.56
C ALA A 19 0.01 4.58 -6.67
N ILE A 20 1.13 4.88 -7.31
CA ILE A 20 1.73 4.01 -8.32
C ILE A 20 2.13 2.67 -7.72
N TYR A 21 2.76 2.67 -6.53
CA TYR A 21 3.19 1.47 -5.84
C TYR A 21 2.02 0.50 -5.56
N PHE A 22 0.86 0.98 -5.12
CA PHE A 22 -0.30 0.13 -4.83
C PHE A 22 -1.14 -0.21 -6.06
N PHE A 23 -1.14 0.66 -7.08
CA PHE A 23 -1.91 0.43 -8.30
C PHE A 23 -1.46 -0.83 -9.03
N LEU A 24 -0.15 -0.99 -9.24
CA LEU A 24 0.40 -2.12 -10.00
C LEU A 24 0.04 -3.47 -9.38
N PRO A 25 0.39 -3.79 -8.12
CA PRO A 25 0.02 -5.06 -7.52
C PRO A 25 -1.50 -5.22 -7.32
N GLY A 26 -2.23 -4.12 -7.15
CA GLY A 26 -3.69 -4.14 -7.11
C GLY A 26 -4.29 -4.63 -8.44
N MET A 27 -3.82 -4.12 -9.56
CA MET A 27 -4.24 -4.55 -10.89
C MET A 27 -3.80 -5.98 -11.20
N MET A 28 -2.59 -6.38 -10.81
CA MET A 28 -2.10 -7.74 -11.02
C MET A 28 -2.96 -8.80 -10.34
N LYS A 29 -3.63 -8.49 -9.25
CA LYS A 29 -4.59 -9.40 -8.60
C LYS A 29 -5.79 -9.78 -9.48
N PHE A 30 -6.12 -8.94 -10.43
CA PHE A 30 -7.19 -9.21 -11.40
C PHE A 30 -6.66 -9.79 -12.70
N THR A 31 -5.52 -9.32 -13.19
CA THR A 31 -4.94 -9.77 -14.47
C THR A 31 -4.15 -11.07 -14.37
N GLN A 32 -3.67 -11.41 -13.18
CA GLN A 32 -2.91 -12.63 -12.87
C GLN A 32 -3.60 -13.40 -11.70
N TYR A 33 -4.91 -13.53 -11.82
CA TYR A 33 -5.76 -14.04 -10.73
C TYR A 33 -5.33 -15.44 -10.25
N ASP A 34 -5.18 -16.39 -11.16
CA ASP A 34 -4.87 -17.78 -10.82
C ASP A 34 -3.51 -17.90 -10.12
N MET A 35 -2.50 -17.15 -10.57
CA MET A 35 -1.19 -17.11 -9.93
C MET A 35 -1.29 -16.62 -8.47
N HIS A 36 -2.12 -15.61 -8.21
CA HIS A 36 -2.32 -15.10 -6.84
C HIS A 36 -3.12 -16.10 -5.98
N VAL A 37 -4.09 -16.81 -6.57
CA VAL A 37 -4.82 -17.88 -5.87
C VAL A 37 -3.87 -18.98 -5.42
N ASP A 38 -3.01 -19.47 -6.32
CA ASP A 38 -2.03 -20.50 -6.02
C ASP A 38 -1.03 -20.05 -4.94
N TYR A 39 -0.56 -18.81 -5.04
CA TYR A 39 0.35 -18.24 -4.05
C TYR A 39 -0.31 -18.10 -2.67
N MET A 40 -1.55 -17.61 -2.58
CA MET A 40 -2.28 -17.54 -1.33
C MET A 40 -2.59 -18.93 -0.74
N ALA A 41 -2.90 -19.91 -1.59
CA ALA A 41 -3.14 -21.28 -1.17
C ALA A 41 -1.87 -21.93 -0.58
N SER A 42 -0.69 -21.66 -1.12
CA SER A 42 0.58 -22.15 -0.60
C SER A 42 0.91 -21.61 0.80
N HIS A 43 0.31 -20.49 1.21
CA HIS A 43 0.40 -19.92 2.56
C HIS A 43 -0.76 -20.38 3.49
N GLY A 44 -1.53 -21.40 3.08
CA GLY A 44 -2.62 -21.97 3.88
C GLY A 44 -3.83 -21.04 4.07
N MET A 45 -4.00 -20.04 3.20
CA MET A 45 -5.14 -19.14 3.30
C MET A 45 -6.45 -19.83 2.92
N PHE A 46 -7.53 -19.41 3.59
CA PHE A 46 -8.91 -19.78 3.27
C PHE A 46 -9.68 -18.58 2.75
N TRP A 47 -10.82 -18.80 2.08
CA TRP A 47 -11.63 -17.77 1.43
C TRP A 47 -10.84 -16.89 0.45
N ILE A 48 -9.89 -17.49 -0.25
CA ILE A 48 -8.94 -16.82 -1.13
C ILE A 48 -9.62 -15.86 -2.11
N PRO A 49 -10.68 -16.24 -2.86
CA PRO A 49 -11.33 -15.31 -3.80
C PRO A 49 -11.80 -14.02 -3.13
N PHE A 50 -12.37 -14.14 -1.93
CA PHE A 50 -12.84 -12.96 -1.18
C PHE A 50 -11.70 -12.02 -0.79
N PHE A 51 -10.64 -12.55 -0.16
CA PHE A 51 -9.52 -11.72 0.28
C PHE A 51 -8.70 -11.17 -0.89
N LEU A 52 -8.56 -11.92 -1.97
CA LEU A 52 -7.85 -11.51 -3.17
C LEU A 52 -8.57 -10.32 -3.84
N ILE A 53 -9.88 -10.45 -4.08
CA ILE A 53 -10.67 -9.38 -4.70
C ILE A 53 -10.73 -8.16 -3.77
N LEU A 54 -11.02 -8.36 -2.48
CA LEU A 54 -11.09 -7.27 -1.50
C LEU A 54 -9.78 -6.47 -1.43
N SER A 55 -8.64 -7.17 -1.32
CA SER A 55 -7.34 -6.50 -1.28
C SER A 55 -7.01 -5.78 -2.59
N GLY A 56 -7.35 -6.37 -3.74
CA GLY A 56 -7.21 -5.74 -5.04
C GLY A 56 -8.03 -4.44 -5.16
N LEU A 57 -9.29 -4.47 -4.74
CA LEU A 57 -10.18 -3.29 -4.75
C LEU A 57 -9.67 -2.19 -3.82
N ILE A 58 -9.21 -2.55 -2.61
CA ILE A 58 -8.62 -1.58 -1.67
C ILE A 58 -7.36 -0.94 -2.25
N GLN A 59 -6.50 -1.73 -2.89
CA GLN A 59 -5.27 -1.22 -3.50
C GLN A 59 -5.54 -0.31 -4.69
N VAL A 60 -6.39 -0.71 -5.64
CA VAL A 60 -6.72 0.10 -6.82
C VAL A 60 -7.53 1.34 -6.43
N GLY A 61 -8.56 1.18 -5.61
CA GLY A 61 -9.38 2.30 -5.15
C GLY A 61 -8.60 3.27 -4.27
N GLY A 62 -7.77 2.75 -3.37
CA GLY A 62 -6.87 3.54 -2.53
C GLY A 62 -5.83 4.31 -3.35
N SER A 63 -5.26 3.68 -4.40
CA SER A 63 -4.35 4.34 -5.33
C SER A 63 -5.00 5.52 -6.04
N ALA A 64 -6.19 5.33 -6.58
CA ALA A 64 -6.95 6.41 -7.23
C ALA A 64 -7.24 7.55 -6.24
N ALA A 65 -7.66 7.22 -5.02
CA ALA A 65 -7.93 8.22 -3.99
C ALA A 65 -6.68 8.99 -3.55
N LEU A 66 -5.53 8.30 -3.38
CA LEU A 66 -4.25 8.96 -3.09
C LEU A 66 -3.82 9.87 -4.24
N LEU A 67 -3.97 9.42 -5.49
CA LEU A 67 -3.56 10.19 -6.67
C LEU A 67 -4.29 11.54 -6.73
N VAL A 68 -5.62 11.53 -6.55
CA VAL A 68 -6.43 12.75 -6.56
C VAL A 68 -6.42 13.52 -5.24
N GLY A 69 -5.89 12.93 -4.17
CA GLY A 69 -5.85 13.54 -2.84
C GLY A 69 -7.20 13.59 -2.16
N TYR A 70 -7.96 12.49 -2.21
CA TYR A 70 -9.28 12.36 -1.60
C TYR A 70 -9.21 11.47 -0.34
N ARG A 71 -9.69 11.99 0.79
CA ARG A 71 -9.70 11.33 2.12
C ARG A 71 -8.35 10.71 2.46
N VAL A 72 -7.26 11.42 2.14
CA VAL A 72 -5.89 10.89 2.24
C VAL A 72 -5.56 10.30 3.60
N PRO A 73 -5.90 10.91 4.75
CA PRO A 73 -5.61 10.32 6.04
C PRO A 73 -6.22 8.94 6.23
N LEU A 74 -7.50 8.78 5.87
CA LEU A 74 -8.21 7.51 6.00
C LEU A 74 -7.67 6.46 5.02
N VAL A 75 -7.49 6.83 3.76
CA VAL A 75 -7.00 5.93 2.71
C VAL A 75 -5.60 5.44 3.02
N ALA A 76 -4.69 6.32 3.44
CA ALA A 76 -3.34 5.95 3.82
C ALA A 76 -3.34 5.01 5.04
N PHE A 77 -4.19 5.25 6.04
CA PHE A 77 -4.34 4.37 7.19
C PHE A 77 -4.83 2.97 6.79
N VAL A 78 -5.85 2.89 5.93
CA VAL A 78 -6.39 1.60 5.44
C VAL A 78 -5.34 0.83 4.64
N LEU A 79 -4.59 1.51 3.76
CA LEU A 79 -3.50 0.88 3.00
C LEU A 79 -2.35 0.43 3.91
N ALA A 80 -2.04 1.19 4.98
CA ALA A 80 -1.05 0.77 5.98
C ALA A 80 -1.47 -0.52 6.69
N GLY A 81 -2.74 -0.59 7.13
CA GLY A 81 -3.30 -1.79 7.76
C GLY A 81 -3.29 -3.00 6.81
N LEU A 82 -3.71 -2.80 5.55
CA LEU A 82 -3.66 -3.86 4.54
C LEU A 82 -2.23 -4.34 4.29
N THR A 83 -1.26 -3.41 4.19
CA THR A 83 0.16 -3.74 4.00
C THR A 83 0.69 -4.57 5.17
N PHE A 84 0.32 -4.22 6.40
CA PHE A 84 0.71 -4.96 7.59
C PHE A 84 0.15 -6.38 7.56
N VAL A 85 -1.15 -6.55 7.30
CA VAL A 85 -1.79 -7.88 7.23
C VAL A 85 -1.17 -8.74 6.12
N ILE A 86 -0.98 -8.18 4.92
CA ILE A 86 -0.31 -8.90 3.82
C ILE A 86 1.10 -9.34 4.24
N SER A 87 1.84 -8.49 4.94
CA SER A 87 3.20 -8.82 5.37
C SER A 87 3.24 -9.96 6.37
N LEU A 88 2.30 -10.01 7.31
CA LEU A 88 2.22 -11.09 8.29
C LEU A 88 1.82 -12.43 7.68
N VAL A 89 0.96 -12.41 6.66
CA VAL A 89 0.38 -13.64 6.08
C VAL A 89 1.20 -14.14 4.90
N MET A 90 1.69 -13.22 4.04
CA MET A 90 2.30 -13.58 2.75
C MET A 90 3.83 -13.50 2.77
N HIS A 91 4.43 -12.90 3.79
CA HIS A 91 5.88 -12.73 3.93
C HIS A 91 6.34 -13.28 5.29
N ASP A 92 5.87 -14.48 5.62
CA ASP A 92 6.10 -15.18 6.88
C ASP A 92 7.46 -15.90 6.91
N PHE A 93 8.53 -15.19 6.60
CA PHE A 93 9.91 -15.69 6.48
C PHE A 93 10.40 -16.51 7.68
N TRP A 94 9.80 -16.32 8.85
CA TRP A 94 10.14 -17.05 10.07
C TRP A 94 9.67 -18.51 10.06
N THR A 95 8.79 -18.89 9.14
CA THR A 95 8.34 -20.28 8.94
C THR A 95 9.16 -21.03 7.90
N MET A 96 10.07 -20.35 7.20
CA MET A 96 10.80 -20.87 6.05
C MET A 96 12.18 -21.42 6.45
N GLU A 97 12.65 -22.43 5.73
CA GLU A 97 14.03 -22.89 5.82
C GLU A 97 15.02 -21.83 5.30
N ALA A 98 16.22 -21.79 5.90
CA ALA A 98 17.27 -20.87 5.51
C ALA A 98 17.64 -21.06 4.03
N GLY A 99 17.58 -19.98 3.25
CA GLY A 99 17.85 -20.00 1.82
C GLY A 99 17.47 -18.71 1.11
N LEU A 100 17.57 -18.74 -0.22
CA LEU A 100 17.28 -17.58 -1.06
C LEU A 100 15.82 -17.12 -0.94
N GLN A 101 14.88 -18.06 -0.86
CA GLN A 101 13.45 -17.77 -0.69
C GLN A 101 13.20 -17.02 0.63
N GLN A 102 13.70 -17.55 1.76
CA GLN A 102 13.58 -16.87 3.06
C GLN A 102 14.17 -15.47 3.04
N SER A 103 15.34 -15.30 2.40
CA SER A 103 15.99 -13.98 2.27
C SER A 103 15.12 -12.99 1.48
N HIS A 104 14.48 -13.43 0.40
CA HIS A 104 13.56 -12.60 -0.37
C HIS A 104 12.33 -12.21 0.44
N GLU A 105 11.71 -13.16 1.16
CA GLU A 105 10.53 -12.86 1.96
C GLU A 105 10.87 -11.97 3.16
N THR A 106 12.06 -12.12 3.75
CA THR A 106 12.58 -11.20 4.76
C THR A 106 12.67 -9.78 4.21
N GLN A 107 13.26 -9.61 3.02
CA GLN A 107 13.36 -8.28 2.39
C GLN A 107 11.97 -7.70 2.07
N ASN A 108 11.05 -8.52 1.58
CA ASN A 108 9.67 -8.10 1.30
C ASN A 108 8.95 -7.63 2.56
N PHE A 109 9.09 -8.36 3.66
CA PHE A 109 8.51 -7.98 4.95
C PHE A 109 9.02 -6.61 5.41
N PHE A 110 10.34 -6.42 5.51
CA PHE A 110 10.91 -5.17 5.97
C PHE A 110 10.68 -3.99 5.01
N LYS A 111 10.68 -4.24 3.71
CA LYS A 111 10.26 -3.24 2.69
C LYS A 111 8.83 -2.78 2.96
N ASN A 112 7.91 -3.70 3.21
CA ASN A 112 6.52 -3.37 3.52
C ASN A 112 6.37 -2.62 4.84
N MET A 113 7.20 -2.90 5.85
CA MET A 113 7.22 -2.11 7.10
C MET A 113 7.64 -0.65 6.83
N GLY A 114 8.62 -0.44 5.94
CA GLY A 114 9.01 0.91 5.52
C GLY A 114 7.89 1.64 4.77
N ILE A 115 7.17 0.93 3.87
CA ILE A 115 6.01 1.48 3.16
C ILE A 115 4.88 1.82 4.13
N MET A 116 4.59 0.93 5.06
CA MET A 116 3.59 1.15 6.12
C MET A 116 3.93 2.40 6.96
N ALA A 117 5.19 2.56 7.34
CA ALA A 117 5.64 3.75 8.07
C ALA A 117 5.43 5.04 7.25
N GLY A 118 5.72 5.02 5.95
CA GLY A 118 5.43 6.11 5.02
C GLY A 118 3.93 6.43 4.92
N LEU A 119 3.08 5.42 4.85
CA LEU A 119 1.62 5.57 4.83
C LEU A 119 1.08 6.15 6.15
N LEU A 120 1.60 5.70 7.30
CA LEU A 120 1.21 6.26 8.60
C LEU A 120 1.65 7.72 8.74
N ALA A 121 2.86 8.06 8.28
CA ALA A 121 3.33 9.44 8.23
C ALA A 121 2.43 10.30 7.32
N LEU A 122 2.04 9.78 6.15
CA LEU A 122 1.12 10.46 5.23
C LEU A 122 -0.28 10.61 5.83
N SER A 123 -0.77 9.60 6.54
CA SER A 123 -2.03 9.66 7.27
C SER A 123 -2.06 10.79 8.31
N GLY A 124 -0.96 10.96 9.05
CA GLY A 124 -0.81 12.04 10.02
C GLY A 124 -0.60 13.42 9.40
N ALA A 125 0.15 13.50 8.29
CA ALA A 125 0.46 14.76 7.61
C ALA A 125 -0.72 15.31 6.79
N GLY A 126 -1.66 14.45 6.37
CA GLY A 126 -2.79 14.83 5.53
C GLY A 126 -2.46 14.92 4.04
N ALA A 127 -3.39 15.49 3.27
CA ALA A 127 -3.37 15.44 1.80
C ALA A 127 -2.33 16.34 1.12
N GLY A 128 -1.82 17.36 1.82
CA GLY A 128 -0.88 18.33 1.25
C GLY A 128 -1.47 19.20 0.13
N ALA A 129 -0.61 19.89 -0.58
CA ALA A 129 -0.99 20.70 -1.72
C ALA A 129 -1.57 19.86 -2.88
N PHE A 130 -2.27 20.50 -3.80
CA PHE A 130 -2.85 19.87 -5.01
C PHE A 130 -3.72 18.63 -4.70
N SER A 131 -4.62 18.76 -3.72
CA SER A 131 -5.52 17.68 -3.28
C SER A 131 -6.97 18.13 -3.30
N LEU A 132 -7.88 17.15 -3.47
CA LEU A 132 -9.32 17.38 -3.33
C LEU A 132 -9.71 17.73 -1.90
N ASP A 133 -9.04 17.15 -0.91
CA ASP A 133 -9.30 17.44 0.51
C ASP A 133 -9.08 18.92 0.82
N ASN A 134 -7.98 19.50 0.31
CA ASN A 134 -7.68 20.91 0.55
C ASN A 134 -8.54 21.89 -0.27
N ARG A 135 -9.13 21.45 -1.39
CA ARG A 135 -10.11 22.28 -2.13
C ARG A 135 -11.40 22.42 -1.33
N LYS A 136 -11.87 21.33 -0.73
CA LYS A 136 -13.08 21.34 0.10
C LYS A 136 -12.92 22.13 1.40
N ALA A 137 -11.73 22.20 1.96
CA ALA A 137 -11.47 22.98 3.17
C ALA A 137 -11.42 24.50 2.93
N ARG A 138 -11.37 24.94 1.66
CA ARG A 138 -11.34 26.38 1.26
C ARG A 138 -12.68 26.88 0.73
N ALA A 139 -13.64 25.99 0.48
CA ALA A 139 -15.00 26.31 0.05
C ALA A 139 -15.97 26.37 1.23
#